data_bd70230d8e9b00c5a1fd2695e55b1a2a
#
_entry.id   bd70230d8e9b00c5a1fd2695e55b1a2a
#
_cell.length_a   1.000
_cell.length_b   1.000
_cell.length_c   1.000
_cell.angle_alpha   90.00
_cell.angle_beta   90.00
_cell.angle_gamma   90.00
#
_symmetry.space_group_name_H-M   'P 1'
#
loop_
_entity.id
_entity.type
_entity.pdbx_description
1 polymer ?
#
loop_
_entity_poly.entity_id
_entity_poly.type
_entity_poly.pdbx_seq_one_letter_code
_entity_poly.pdbx_strand_id
1 'polypeptide(L)'
;MKDESMKISPELWEPLEQEEKDAEKIERPSLTFLQDGWRRLRSNWVAMFSMVVILLITVGAIVIPWFWPYTYKQQNLDLANVPASMETYPLSNGKNVYVTPQYTLIVMDSKGNLEGLAESGRKDMIGKKNYYTVDGVDLCVDYSLYSAATAEYRSLEKKADAAGTDMVETSDADYLVNYFEQRGDAVPEQISLEEAYNILENKMERVVVTAGGEKLTETVRLRNHTYLLGTDGLGRDLFIRIVYGARISLLVGFFAAFINFVVGVFYGAIAGYLGGEVDNIMMRVIDILDSIPMTLYVILIMVVVGPGLVSIILALGLTFWVKMARIVRGQVLTLKQQEFVKAAIV
;
A
#
# COMPACT_ATOMS: atom_id res chain seq x y z
N MET A 1 -28.90 67.60 33.68
CA MET A 1 -29.14 66.18 33.50
C MET A 1 -29.04 65.58 34.89
N LYS A 2 -30.22 65.12 35.46
CA LYS A 2 -30.28 64.55 36.78
C LYS A 2 -29.66 63.19 36.82
N ASP A 3 -28.72 63.00 37.72
CA ASP A 3 -28.11 61.76 38.09
C ASP A 3 -29.17 60.87 38.75
N GLU A 4 -29.79 59.97 38.00
CA GLU A 4 -30.65 58.90 38.54
C GLU A 4 -29.73 57.81 39.01
N SER A 5 -29.25 57.96 40.28
CA SER A 5 -28.63 56.85 40.99
C SER A 5 -29.70 55.73 41.13
N MET A 6 -29.48 54.67 40.37
CA MET A 6 -30.27 53.43 40.41
C MET A 6 -30.23 52.91 41.84
N LYS A 7 -31.27 53.22 42.66
CA LYS A 7 -31.40 52.64 43.94
C LYS A 7 -31.74 51.16 43.81
N ILE A 8 -30.76 50.36 44.06
CA ILE A 8 -30.92 48.91 44.15
C ILE A 8 -31.87 48.62 45.33
N SER A 9 -32.96 47.90 45.07
CA SER A 9 -33.92 47.49 46.05
C SER A 9 -33.25 46.70 47.19
N PRO A 10 -33.58 46.95 48.49
CA PRO A 10 -32.99 46.16 49.57
C PRO A 10 -33.23 44.66 49.50
N GLU A 11 -34.26 44.22 48.79
CA GLU A 11 -34.59 42.82 48.55
C GLU A 11 -33.53 42.10 47.68
N LEU A 12 -32.79 42.83 46.90
CA LEU A 12 -31.69 42.26 46.08
C LEU A 12 -30.42 41.96 46.90
N TRP A 13 -30.40 42.37 48.18
CA TRP A 13 -29.30 42.09 49.13
C TRP A 13 -29.65 40.97 50.13
N GLU A 14 -30.84 40.38 49.99
CA GLU A 14 -31.16 39.20 50.80
C GLU A 14 -30.36 37.99 50.29
N PRO A 15 -29.79 37.15 51.15
CA PRO A 15 -29.10 35.97 50.78
C PRO A 15 -30.05 35.03 50.02
N LEU A 16 -29.73 34.67 48.82
CA LEU A 16 -30.42 33.65 48.00
C LEU A 16 -30.68 32.38 48.80
N GLU A 17 -31.87 31.81 48.67
CA GLU A 17 -32.21 30.53 49.27
C GLU A 17 -31.26 29.44 48.79
N GLN A 18 -31.13 28.36 49.58
CA GLN A 18 -30.14 27.33 49.33
C GLN A 18 -30.35 26.60 47.98
N GLU A 19 -31.61 26.50 47.51
CA GLU A 19 -31.96 25.93 46.22
C GLU A 19 -31.53 26.81 45.02
N GLU A 20 -31.59 28.13 45.15
CA GLU A 20 -31.10 29.06 44.12
C GLU A 20 -29.57 29.13 44.07
N LYS A 21 -28.90 28.92 45.21
CA LYS A 21 -27.43 28.79 45.25
C LYS A 21 -26.92 27.51 44.59
N ASP A 22 -27.71 26.45 44.60
CA ASP A 22 -27.38 25.18 43.91
C ASP A 22 -27.53 25.27 42.40
N ALA A 23 -28.30 26.23 41.87
CA ALA A 23 -28.38 26.46 40.41
C ALA A 23 -27.07 26.97 39.81
N GLU A 24 -26.20 27.62 40.57
CA GLU A 24 -24.86 28.04 40.13
C GLU A 24 -23.77 26.97 40.36
N LYS A 25 -24.12 25.89 41.04
CA LYS A 25 -23.16 24.82 41.31
C LYS A 25 -22.82 24.07 40.02
N ILE A 26 -21.60 24.23 39.57
CA ILE A 26 -21.08 23.45 38.42
C ILE A 26 -20.98 21.98 38.86
N GLU A 27 -22.05 21.20 38.65
CA GLU A 27 -22.11 19.74 38.95
C GLU A 27 -21.25 18.87 38.04
N ARG A 28 -20.41 19.45 37.22
CA ARG A 28 -19.51 18.66 36.37
C ARG A 28 -18.35 18.15 37.21
N PRO A 29 -18.20 16.80 37.32
CA PRO A 29 -17.06 16.25 38.02
C PRO A 29 -15.76 16.75 37.34
N SER A 30 -14.80 17.18 38.16
CA SER A 30 -13.48 17.59 37.64
C SER A 30 -12.81 16.39 37.02
N LEU A 31 -12.79 16.35 35.68
CA LEU A 31 -12.12 15.30 34.91
C LEU A 31 -10.63 15.63 34.82
N THR A 32 -9.79 14.62 35.00
CA THR A 32 -8.38 14.77 34.67
C THR A 32 -8.22 14.98 33.16
N PHE A 33 -7.13 15.61 32.73
CA PHE A 33 -6.84 15.87 31.32
C PHE A 33 -6.97 14.62 30.45
N LEU A 34 -6.48 13.47 30.94
CA LEU A 34 -6.56 12.19 30.22
C LEU A 34 -8.02 11.68 30.14
N GLN A 35 -8.80 11.85 31.15
CA GLN A 35 -10.21 11.44 31.16
C GLN A 35 -11.06 12.28 30.20
N ASP A 36 -10.84 13.60 30.16
CA ASP A 36 -11.55 14.47 29.20
C ASP A 36 -11.10 14.18 27.76
N GLY A 37 -9.82 13.99 27.53
CA GLY A 37 -9.29 13.57 26.22
C GLY A 37 -9.88 12.25 25.75
N TRP A 38 -9.94 11.23 26.63
CA TRP A 38 -10.56 9.94 26.32
C TRP A 38 -12.05 10.04 26.05
N ARG A 39 -12.77 10.84 26.84
CA ARG A 39 -14.20 11.10 26.62
C ARG A 39 -14.48 11.71 25.26
N ARG A 40 -13.71 12.73 24.86
CA ARG A 40 -13.82 13.38 23.54
C ARG A 40 -13.49 12.43 22.40
N LEU A 41 -12.44 11.63 22.56
CA LEU A 41 -12.06 10.60 21.59
C LEU A 41 -13.17 9.58 21.40
N ARG A 42 -13.74 9.06 22.51
CA ARG A 42 -14.81 8.06 22.49
C ARG A 42 -16.13 8.60 21.91
N SER A 43 -16.38 9.91 22.01
CA SER A 43 -17.57 10.53 21.41
C SER A 43 -17.47 10.66 19.90
N ASN A 44 -16.26 10.60 19.33
CA ASN A 44 -16.02 10.64 17.89
C ASN A 44 -15.86 9.21 17.34
N TRP A 45 -16.94 8.68 16.73
CA TRP A 45 -16.94 7.30 16.23
C TRP A 45 -15.90 7.06 15.13
N VAL A 46 -15.61 8.08 14.28
CA VAL A 46 -14.59 7.99 13.22
C VAL A 46 -13.20 7.82 13.82
N ALA A 47 -12.89 8.59 14.87
CA ALA A 47 -11.61 8.49 15.58
C ALA A 47 -11.47 7.12 16.27
N MET A 48 -12.55 6.62 16.89
CA MET A 48 -12.58 5.30 17.52
C MET A 48 -12.39 4.19 16.48
N PHE A 49 -13.09 4.26 15.35
CA PHE A 49 -12.93 3.30 14.27
C PHE A 49 -11.49 3.30 13.73
N SER A 50 -10.92 4.47 13.47
CA SER A 50 -9.53 4.60 13.01
C SER A 50 -8.52 4.04 14.00
N MET A 51 -8.73 4.27 15.30
CA MET A 51 -7.89 3.72 16.35
C MET A 51 -7.94 2.20 16.39
N VAL A 52 -9.14 1.61 16.26
CA VAL A 52 -9.30 0.15 16.20
C VAL A 52 -8.62 -0.43 14.96
N VAL A 53 -8.77 0.19 13.79
CA VAL A 53 -8.10 -0.25 12.54
C VAL A 53 -6.57 -0.22 12.69
N ILE A 54 -6.02 0.87 13.23
CA ILE A 54 -4.56 0.98 13.47
C ILE A 54 -4.10 -0.10 14.46
N LEU A 55 -4.86 -0.33 15.53
CA LEU A 55 -4.55 -1.36 16.50
C LEU A 55 -4.54 -2.76 15.86
N LEU A 56 -5.56 -3.09 15.06
CA LEU A 56 -5.64 -4.36 14.35
C LEU A 56 -4.48 -4.55 13.38
N ILE A 57 -4.13 -3.52 12.60
CA ILE A 57 -2.96 -3.56 11.69
C ILE A 57 -1.67 -3.77 12.50
N THR A 58 -1.51 -3.07 13.62
CA THR A 58 -0.32 -3.17 14.47
C THR A 58 -0.18 -4.57 15.07
N VAL A 59 -1.26 -5.08 15.66
CA VAL A 59 -1.30 -6.43 16.23
C VAL A 59 -1.07 -7.47 15.13
N GLY A 60 -1.74 -7.33 14.00
CA GLY A 60 -1.57 -8.23 12.85
C GLY A 60 -0.13 -8.22 12.32
N ALA A 61 0.49 -7.05 12.19
CA ALA A 61 1.88 -6.93 11.74
C ALA A 61 2.89 -7.60 12.67
N ILE A 62 2.59 -7.70 13.96
CA ILE A 62 3.44 -8.36 14.96
C ILE A 62 3.16 -9.86 15.01
N VAL A 63 1.89 -10.26 15.04
CA VAL A 63 1.46 -11.63 15.36
C VAL A 63 1.47 -12.55 14.13
N ILE A 64 0.96 -12.07 12.98
CA ILE A 64 0.83 -12.89 11.77
C ILE A 64 2.15 -13.55 11.35
N PRO A 65 3.32 -12.87 11.34
CA PRO A 65 4.58 -13.49 10.92
C PRO A 65 5.04 -14.68 11.76
N TRP A 66 4.50 -14.87 12.97
CA TRP A 66 4.86 -16.01 13.84
C TRP A 66 4.10 -17.28 13.47
N PHE A 67 2.91 -17.13 12.87
CA PHE A 67 2.03 -18.25 12.53
C PHE A 67 2.00 -18.52 11.02
N TRP A 68 2.52 -17.60 10.20
CA TRP A 68 2.50 -17.74 8.75
C TRP A 68 3.60 -18.68 8.27
N PRO A 69 3.29 -19.66 7.38
CA PRO A 69 4.25 -20.69 6.98
C PRO A 69 5.41 -20.16 6.12
N TYR A 70 5.22 -19.00 5.48
CA TYR A 70 6.21 -18.41 4.58
C TYR A 70 6.88 -17.18 5.18
N THR A 71 8.18 -16.97 4.83
CA THR A 71 8.88 -15.75 5.19
C THR A 71 8.88 -14.75 4.03
N TYR A 72 8.99 -13.45 4.34
CA TYR A 72 9.01 -12.40 3.31
C TYR A 72 10.23 -12.45 2.37
N LYS A 73 11.26 -13.22 2.72
CA LYS A 73 12.50 -13.39 1.93
C LYS A 73 12.47 -14.64 1.06
N GLN A 74 11.64 -15.62 1.40
CA GLN A 74 11.60 -16.89 0.71
C GLN A 74 11.17 -16.69 -0.73
N GLN A 75 11.99 -17.15 -1.68
CA GLN A 75 11.79 -17.03 -3.11
C GLN A 75 11.57 -18.41 -3.72
N ASN A 76 10.67 -18.48 -4.68
CA ASN A 76 10.48 -19.65 -5.53
C ASN A 76 10.14 -19.18 -6.94
N LEU A 77 11.16 -19.13 -7.81
CA LEU A 77 11.03 -18.61 -9.17
C LEU A 77 10.03 -19.40 -10.03
N ASP A 78 9.87 -20.68 -9.74
CA ASP A 78 8.90 -21.52 -10.44
C ASP A 78 7.46 -21.14 -10.15
N LEU A 79 7.22 -20.45 -9.04
CA LEU A 79 5.94 -19.91 -8.61
C LEU A 79 5.85 -18.40 -8.78
N ALA A 80 6.63 -17.83 -9.71
CA ALA A 80 6.60 -16.40 -9.97
C ALA A 80 5.28 -15.97 -10.63
N ASN A 81 4.71 -14.84 -10.14
CA ASN A 81 3.47 -14.24 -10.64
C ASN A 81 2.24 -15.16 -10.62
N VAL A 82 2.15 -16.05 -9.63
CA VAL A 82 0.94 -16.86 -9.42
C VAL A 82 -0.13 -15.96 -8.81
N PRO A 83 -1.32 -15.86 -9.42
CA PRO A 83 -2.39 -14.98 -8.93
C PRO A 83 -3.14 -15.56 -7.72
N ALA A 84 -3.89 -14.70 -7.04
CA ALA A 84 -4.76 -15.10 -5.92
C ALA A 84 -5.98 -15.92 -6.35
N SER A 85 -6.39 -15.81 -7.62
CA SER A 85 -7.46 -16.60 -8.24
C SER A 85 -7.01 -17.05 -9.61
N MET A 86 -7.12 -18.32 -9.90
CA MET A 86 -6.58 -18.97 -11.08
C MET A 86 -7.67 -19.66 -11.87
N GLU A 87 -7.58 -19.59 -13.19
CA GLU A 87 -8.33 -20.45 -14.10
C GLU A 87 -7.54 -21.73 -14.30
N THR A 88 -8.06 -22.83 -13.79
CA THR A 88 -7.41 -24.14 -13.76
C THR A 88 -8.13 -25.12 -14.66
N TYR A 89 -7.40 -26.07 -15.20
CA TYR A 89 -7.96 -27.16 -15.99
C TYR A 89 -8.18 -28.38 -15.07
N PRO A 90 -9.43 -28.86 -14.93
CA PRO A 90 -9.74 -30.06 -14.15
C PRO A 90 -9.23 -31.32 -14.87
N LEU A 91 -8.61 -32.22 -14.12
CA LEU A 91 -8.12 -33.51 -14.62
C LEU A 91 -9.04 -34.63 -14.14
N SER A 92 -9.03 -35.75 -14.87
CA SER A 92 -9.82 -36.95 -14.56
C SER A 92 -9.51 -37.59 -13.20
N ASN A 93 -8.32 -37.29 -12.63
CA ASN A 93 -7.89 -37.75 -11.31
C ASN A 93 -8.37 -36.88 -10.14
N GLY A 94 -9.23 -35.87 -10.40
CA GLY A 94 -9.76 -34.94 -9.38
C GLY A 94 -8.83 -33.82 -8.97
N LYS A 95 -7.66 -33.71 -9.60
CA LYS A 95 -6.75 -32.58 -9.46
C LYS A 95 -7.03 -31.49 -10.49
N ASN A 96 -6.49 -30.30 -10.24
CA ASN A 96 -6.54 -29.19 -11.17
C ASN A 96 -5.13 -28.73 -11.50
N VAL A 97 -4.93 -28.27 -12.71
CA VAL A 97 -3.63 -27.74 -13.15
C VAL A 97 -3.78 -26.28 -13.60
N TYR A 98 -2.83 -25.46 -13.19
CA TYR A 98 -2.70 -24.06 -13.60
C TYR A 98 -1.43 -23.87 -14.40
N VAL A 99 -1.53 -23.18 -15.53
CA VAL A 99 -0.38 -22.83 -16.37
C VAL A 99 0.15 -21.46 -15.94
N THR A 100 1.39 -21.42 -15.47
CA THR A 100 2.04 -20.15 -15.09
C THR A 100 2.39 -19.31 -16.33
N PRO A 101 2.69 -18.01 -16.17
CA PRO A 101 3.21 -17.18 -17.24
C PRO A 101 4.49 -17.71 -17.89
N GLN A 102 5.24 -18.57 -17.20
CA GLN A 102 6.47 -19.22 -17.68
C GLN A 102 6.21 -20.58 -18.34
N TYR A 103 4.93 -20.92 -18.59
CA TYR A 103 4.49 -22.20 -19.14
C TYR A 103 4.87 -23.42 -18.30
N THR A 104 5.00 -23.24 -16.98
CA THR A 104 5.15 -24.30 -16.01
C THR A 104 3.78 -24.69 -15.47
N LEU A 105 3.55 -25.97 -15.19
CA LEU A 105 2.30 -26.47 -14.62
C LEU A 105 2.39 -26.56 -13.11
N ILE A 106 1.41 -25.93 -12.43
CA ILE A 106 1.18 -26.06 -10.99
C ILE A 106 0.01 -27.03 -10.77
N VAL A 107 0.19 -27.98 -9.86
CA VAL A 107 -0.84 -28.93 -9.46
C VAL A 107 -1.54 -28.44 -8.21
N MET A 108 -2.86 -28.49 -8.22
CA MET A 108 -3.72 -28.06 -7.13
C MET A 108 -4.77 -29.11 -6.81
N ASP A 109 -5.17 -29.15 -5.54
CA ASP A 109 -6.35 -29.90 -5.14
C ASP A 109 -7.66 -29.24 -5.59
N SER A 110 -8.78 -29.94 -5.42
CA SER A 110 -10.12 -29.41 -5.74
C SER A 110 -10.55 -28.21 -4.86
N LYS A 111 -9.83 -27.96 -3.76
CA LYS A 111 -10.10 -26.84 -2.84
C LYS A 111 -9.26 -25.61 -3.13
N GLY A 112 -8.27 -25.71 -4.02
CA GLY A 112 -7.37 -24.61 -4.35
C GLY A 112 -6.08 -24.53 -3.51
N ASN A 113 -5.73 -25.61 -2.81
CA ASN A 113 -4.41 -25.72 -2.18
C ASN A 113 -3.41 -26.18 -3.22
N LEU A 114 -2.25 -25.55 -3.21
CA LEU A 114 -1.14 -25.85 -4.11
C LEU A 114 -0.41 -27.09 -3.58
N GLU A 115 -0.33 -28.13 -4.39
CA GLU A 115 0.38 -29.36 -4.03
C GLU A 115 1.85 -29.32 -4.47
N GLY A 116 2.13 -28.64 -5.58
CA GLY A 116 3.48 -28.48 -6.10
C GLY A 116 3.51 -28.20 -7.59
N LEU A 117 4.70 -28.37 -8.17
CA LEU A 117 4.90 -28.34 -9.59
C LEU A 117 4.65 -29.72 -10.19
N ALA A 118 4.06 -29.77 -11.38
CA ALA A 118 3.95 -31.01 -12.13
C ALA A 118 5.35 -31.57 -12.44
N GLU A 119 5.48 -32.89 -12.46
CA GLU A 119 6.73 -33.53 -12.85
C GLU A 119 7.08 -33.11 -14.27
N SER A 120 8.22 -32.42 -14.41
CA SER A 120 8.68 -31.92 -15.72
C SER A 120 9.25 -33.06 -16.54
N GLY A 121 8.60 -33.34 -17.64
CA GLY A 121 9.08 -34.24 -18.66
C GLY A 121 9.99 -33.51 -19.69
N ARG A 122 9.78 -33.81 -20.97
CA ARG A 122 10.52 -33.21 -22.08
C ARG A 122 10.09 -31.75 -22.32
N LYS A 123 11.05 -30.83 -22.51
CA LYS A 123 10.82 -29.46 -23.00
C LYS A 123 11.26 -29.36 -24.44
N ASP A 124 10.34 -29.12 -25.36
CA ASP A 124 10.63 -28.87 -26.76
C ASP A 124 10.72 -27.37 -27.02
N MET A 125 11.96 -26.87 -26.99
CA MET A 125 12.24 -25.44 -27.20
C MET A 125 11.98 -24.99 -28.65
N ILE A 126 12.05 -25.89 -29.62
CA ILE A 126 11.81 -25.60 -31.04
C ILE A 126 10.30 -25.60 -31.30
N GLY A 127 9.62 -26.68 -30.93
CA GLY A 127 8.18 -26.83 -31.11
C GLY A 127 7.35 -26.01 -30.11
N LYS A 128 8.02 -25.30 -29.14
CA LYS A 128 7.33 -24.49 -28.11
C LYS A 128 6.28 -25.27 -27.33
N LYS A 129 6.67 -26.50 -26.90
CA LYS A 129 5.81 -27.42 -26.15
C LYS A 129 6.53 -27.93 -24.92
N ASN A 130 5.85 -27.89 -23.77
CA ASN A 130 6.35 -28.46 -22.54
C ASN A 130 5.47 -29.66 -22.17
N TYR A 131 6.09 -30.78 -21.84
CA TYR A 131 5.41 -32.02 -21.46
C TYR A 131 5.57 -32.23 -19.95
N TYR A 132 4.48 -32.64 -19.30
CA TYR A 132 4.41 -32.84 -17.87
C TYR A 132 3.63 -34.14 -17.58
N THR A 133 3.87 -34.72 -16.42
CA THR A 133 3.07 -35.85 -15.91
C THR A 133 2.51 -35.49 -14.53
N VAL A 134 1.22 -35.73 -14.33
CA VAL A 134 0.51 -35.50 -13.05
C VAL A 134 -0.25 -36.78 -12.70
N ASP A 135 0.25 -37.54 -11.72
CA ASP A 135 -0.33 -38.80 -11.26
C ASP A 135 -0.67 -39.77 -12.42
N GLY A 136 0.26 -39.93 -13.37
CA GLY A 136 0.11 -40.80 -14.51
C GLY A 136 -0.70 -40.24 -15.68
N VAL A 137 -1.16 -38.99 -15.60
CA VAL A 137 -1.79 -38.28 -16.71
C VAL A 137 -0.73 -37.45 -17.44
N ASP A 138 -0.51 -37.75 -18.71
CA ASP A 138 0.43 -37.01 -19.56
C ASP A 138 -0.24 -35.75 -20.08
N LEU A 139 0.41 -34.61 -19.83
CA LEU A 139 -0.05 -33.28 -20.19
C LEU A 139 0.95 -32.62 -21.13
N CYS A 140 0.43 -31.88 -22.11
CA CYS A 140 1.24 -31.04 -22.97
C CYS A 140 0.73 -29.60 -22.93
N VAL A 141 1.62 -28.67 -22.66
CA VAL A 141 1.40 -27.23 -22.71
C VAL A 141 2.02 -26.70 -24.01
N ASP A 142 1.16 -26.40 -24.97
CA ASP A 142 1.55 -25.89 -26.29
C ASP A 142 1.35 -24.37 -26.35
N TYR A 143 2.42 -23.64 -26.52
CA TYR A 143 2.43 -22.19 -26.67
C TYR A 143 3.03 -21.75 -28.02
N SER A 144 3.06 -22.66 -29.00
CA SER A 144 3.65 -22.41 -30.32
C SER A 144 2.93 -21.29 -31.08
N LEU A 145 1.60 -21.31 -31.10
CA LEU A 145 0.78 -20.30 -31.79
C LEU A 145 1.02 -18.92 -31.21
N TYR A 146 0.92 -18.77 -29.88
CA TYR A 146 1.17 -17.51 -29.20
C TYR A 146 2.60 -17.01 -29.41
N SER A 147 3.57 -17.91 -29.37
CA SER A 147 4.99 -17.57 -29.60
C SER A 147 5.23 -17.08 -31.02
N ALA A 148 4.60 -17.71 -32.03
CA ALA A 148 4.68 -17.29 -33.43
C ALA A 148 4.04 -15.90 -33.61
N ALA A 149 2.81 -15.72 -33.16
CA ALA A 149 2.11 -14.44 -33.24
C ALA A 149 2.87 -13.30 -32.52
N THR A 150 3.47 -13.58 -31.37
CA THR A 150 4.31 -12.58 -30.67
C THR A 150 5.55 -12.20 -31.48
N ALA A 151 6.16 -13.15 -32.17
CA ALA A 151 7.31 -12.88 -33.03
C ALA A 151 6.91 -12.02 -34.23
N GLU A 152 5.77 -12.33 -34.87
CA GLU A 152 5.22 -11.54 -35.96
C GLU A 152 4.87 -10.12 -35.50
N TYR A 153 4.18 -9.96 -34.36
CA TYR A 153 3.87 -8.65 -33.80
C TYR A 153 5.13 -7.79 -33.58
N ARG A 154 6.18 -8.37 -32.99
CA ARG A 154 7.47 -7.65 -32.82
C ARG A 154 8.11 -7.26 -34.16
N SER A 155 7.88 -8.02 -35.21
CA SER A 155 8.31 -7.65 -36.55
C SER A 155 7.53 -6.47 -37.10
N LEU A 156 6.21 -6.45 -36.90
CA LEU A 156 5.33 -5.33 -37.26
C LEU A 156 5.72 -4.03 -36.48
N GLU A 157 5.93 -4.14 -35.18
CA GLU A 157 6.37 -3.02 -34.33
C GLU A 157 7.67 -2.39 -34.90
N LYS A 158 8.65 -3.19 -35.21
CA LYS A 158 9.90 -2.71 -35.80
C LYS A 158 9.71 -2.04 -37.18
N LYS A 159 8.79 -2.56 -38.02
CA LYS A 159 8.48 -1.97 -39.33
C LYS A 159 7.76 -0.63 -39.15
N ALA A 160 6.78 -0.55 -38.22
CA ALA A 160 6.07 0.66 -37.88
C ALA A 160 7.02 1.75 -37.36
N ASP A 161 7.88 1.40 -36.41
CA ASP A 161 8.90 2.32 -35.86
C ASP A 161 9.84 2.84 -36.96
N ALA A 162 10.31 1.96 -37.88
CA ALA A 162 11.18 2.35 -38.97
C ALA A 162 10.49 3.27 -39.98
N ALA A 163 9.17 3.10 -40.20
CA ALA A 163 8.37 3.91 -41.11
C ALA A 163 7.85 5.20 -40.42
N GLY A 164 7.96 5.34 -39.09
CA GLY A 164 7.45 6.46 -38.34
C GLY A 164 5.92 6.55 -38.36
N THR A 165 5.23 5.40 -38.42
CA THR A 165 3.77 5.30 -38.47
C THR A 165 3.25 4.30 -37.46
N ASP A 166 2.01 4.46 -37.03
CA ASP A 166 1.31 3.50 -36.16
C ASP A 166 0.45 2.49 -36.94
N MET A 167 0.50 2.54 -38.30
CA MET A 167 -0.24 1.63 -39.17
C MET A 167 0.65 0.52 -39.68
N VAL A 168 0.09 -0.69 -39.74
CA VAL A 168 0.78 -1.90 -40.21
C VAL A 168 -0.08 -2.60 -41.25
N GLU A 169 0.56 -3.18 -42.26
CA GLU A 169 -0.12 -4.01 -43.26
C GLU A 169 -0.53 -5.34 -42.63
N THR A 170 -1.79 -5.73 -42.80
CA THR A 170 -2.31 -6.98 -42.26
C THR A 170 -1.65 -8.20 -42.90
N SER A 171 -1.28 -8.08 -44.17
CA SER A 171 -0.56 -9.10 -44.92
C SER A 171 0.84 -9.39 -44.41
N ASP A 172 1.40 -8.50 -43.62
CA ASP A 172 2.74 -8.65 -42.99
C ASP A 172 2.77 -9.63 -41.81
N ALA A 173 1.62 -10.14 -41.38
CA ALA A 173 1.51 -11.06 -40.26
C ALA A 173 0.45 -12.13 -40.47
N ASP A 174 0.87 -13.39 -40.62
CA ASP A 174 -0.03 -14.52 -40.87
C ASP A 174 -1.09 -14.69 -39.77
N TYR A 175 -0.77 -14.38 -38.53
CA TYR A 175 -1.74 -14.47 -37.42
C TYR A 175 -2.88 -13.46 -37.58
N LEU A 176 -2.65 -12.27 -38.14
CA LEU A 176 -3.69 -11.27 -38.38
C LEU A 176 -4.61 -11.73 -39.51
N VAL A 177 -4.04 -12.21 -40.63
CA VAL A 177 -4.80 -12.75 -41.75
C VAL A 177 -5.67 -13.90 -41.27
N ASN A 178 -5.12 -14.88 -40.58
CA ASN A 178 -5.84 -16.02 -40.01
C ASN A 178 -6.95 -15.62 -39.04
N TYR A 179 -6.70 -14.57 -38.26
CA TYR A 179 -7.71 -14.07 -37.29
C TYR A 179 -8.98 -13.57 -38.01
N PHE A 180 -8.84 -12.75 -39.05
CA PHE A 180 -9.97 -12.23 -39.81
C PHE A 180 -10.66 -13.34 -40.64
N GLU A 181 -9.91 -14.21 -41.27
CA GLU A 181 -10.46 -15.34 -42.04
C GLU A 181 -11.28 -16.31 -41.19
N GLN A 182 -10.81 -16.67 -40.00
CA GLN A 182 -11.54 -17.55 -39.07
C GLN A 182 -12.88 -16.99 -38.62
N ARG A 183 -13.02 -15.67 -38.63
CA ARG A 183 -14.28 -14.99 -38.30
C ARG A 183 -15.20 -14.81 -39.51
N GLY A 184 -14.71 -15.08 -40.71
CA GLY A 184 -15.41 -14.76 -41.93
C GLY A 184 -15.49 -13.26 -42.26
N ASP A 185 -14.63 -12.47 -41.61
CA ASP A 185 -14.54 -11.03 -41.86
C ASP A 185 -13.60 -10.76 -43.04
N ALA A 186 -13.84 -9.64 -43.76
CA ALA A 186 -12.89 -9.22 -44.79
C ALA A 186 -11.56 -8.79 -44.15
N VAL A 187 -10.46 -9.29 -44.66
CA VAL A 187 -9.10 -8.93 -44.20
C VAL A 187 -8.83 -7.47 -44.62
N PRO A 188 -8.70 -6.51 -43.65
CA PRO A 188 -8.38 -5.11 -43.98
C PRO A 188 -6.93 -5.03 -44.54
N GLU A 189 -6.65 -4.09 -45.43
CA GLU A 189 -5.30 -3.89 -45.96
C GLU A 189 -4.34 -3.42 -44.85
N GLN A 190 -4.79 -2.50 -43.99
CA GLN A 190 -4.00 -1.95 -42.89
C GLN A 190 -4.84 -1.85 -41.62
N ILE A 191 -4.18 -2.06 -40.50
CA ILE A 191 -4.75 -1.84 -39.13
C ILE A 191 -3.75 -1.04 -38.29
N SER A 192 -4.23 -0.47 -37.19
CA SER A 192 -3.35 0.18 -36.24
C SER A 192 -2.52 -0.85 -35.47
N LEU A 193 -1.32 -0.46 -35.04
CA LEU A 193 -0.45 -1.31 -34.20
C LEU A 193 -1.14 -1.66 -32.86
N GLU A 194 -1.95 -0.74 -32.30
CA GLU A 194 -2.77 -0.97 -31.12
C GLU A 194 -3.83 -2.05 -31.38
N GLU A 195 -4.49 -2.04 -32.52
CA GLU A 195 -5.48 -3.06 -32.89
C GLU A 195 -4.82 -4.43 -33.07
N ALA A 196 -3.65 -4.48 -33.73
CA ALA A 196 -2.85 -5.70 -33.86
C ALA A 196 -2.48 -6.27 -32.49
N TYR A 197 -2.07 -5.41 -31.55
CA TYR A 197 -1.78 -5.81 -30.17
C TYR A 197 -3.02 -6.37 -29.46
N ASN A 198 -4.15 -5.69 -29.59
CA ASN A 198 -5.41 -6.12 -28.97
C ASN A 198 -5.92 -7.45 -29.54
N ILE A 199 -5.69 -7.72 -30.81
CA ILE A 199 -6.01 -9.02 -31.41
C ILE A 199 -5.14 -10.12 -30.77
N LEU A 200 -3.86 -9.88 -30.62
CA LEU A 200 -2.94 -10.84 -29.98
C LEU A 200 -3.32 -11.10 -28.50
N GLU A 201 -3.47 -10.04 -27.72
CA GLU A 201 -3.71 -10.16 -26.25
C GLU A 201 -5.10 -10.72 -25.90
N ASN A 202 -6.15 -10.29 -26.64
CA ASN A 202 -7.53 -10.57 -26.24
C ASN A 202 -8.18 -11.72 -26.98
N LYS A 203 -7.60 -12.16 -28.12
CA LYS A 203 -8.30 -13.07 -29.03
C LYS A 203 -7.52 -14.36 -29.33
N MET A 204 -6.21 -14.41 -29.09
CA MET A 204 -5.43 -15.64 -29.22
C MET A 204 -5.32 -16.40 -27.92
N GLU A 205 -5.55 -17.71 -27.95
CA GLU A 205 -5.25 -18.57 -26.81
C GLU A 205 -3.75 -18.53 -26.53
N ARG A 206 -3.39 -18.02 -25.35
CA ARG A 206 -1.99 -17.93 -24.93
C ARG A 206 -1.33 -19.29 -24.82
N VAL A 207 -2.12 -20.30 -24.53
CA VAL A 207 -1.65 -21.66 -24.31
C VAL A 207 -2.76 -22.66 -24.58
N VAL A 208 -2.43 -23.77 -25.21
CA VAL A 208 -3.32 -24.93 -25.37
C VAL A 208 -2.81 -26.04 -24.47
N VAL A 209 -3.66 -26.52 -23.56
CA VAL A 209 -3.34 -27.66 -22.68
C VAL A 209 -4.04 -28.89 -23.20
N THR A 210 -3.28 -29.98 -23.39
CA THR A 210 -3.84 -31.28 -23.78
C THR A 210 -3.52 -32.33 -22.73
N ALA A 211 -4.46 -33.25 -22.51
CA ALA A 211 -4.29 -34.41 -21.65
C ALA A 211 -4.50 -35.68 -22.48
N GLY A 212 -3.51 -36.59 -22.52
CA GLY A 212 -3.60 -37.81 -23.34
C GLY A 212 -3.82 -37.54 -24.84
N GLY A 213 -3.51 -36.33 -25.33
CA GLY A 213 -3.72 -35.90 -26.72
C GLY A 213 -5.04 -35.16 -26.98
N GLU A 214 -5.97 -35.10 -26.01
CA GLU A 214 -7.21 -34.35 -26.12
C GLU A 214 -7.06 -32.95 -25.51
N LYS A 215 -7.60 -31.92 -26.19
CA LYS A 215 -7.57 -30.53 -25.73
C LYS A 215 -8.49 -30.36 -24.52
N LEU A 216 -7.96 -29.81 -23.43
CA LEU A 216 -8.73 -29.40 -22.29
C LEU A 216 -9.38 -28.04 -22.58
N THR A 217 -10.71 -28.01 -22.63
CA THR A 217 -11.50 -26.77 -22.90
C THR A 217 -12.23 -26.25 -21.68
N GLU A 218 -12.52 -27.13 -20.73
CA GLU A 218 -13.19 -26.76 -19.49
C GLU A 218 -12.20 -26.12 -18.52
N THR A 219 -12.55 -24.98 -17.98
CA THR A 219 -11.79 -24.32 -16.91
C THR A 219 -12.64 -24.08 -15.69
N VAL A 220 -12.02 -24.22 -14.53
CA VAL A 220 -12.64 -23.94 -13.23
C VAL A 220 -11.83 -22.85 -12.53
N ARG A 221 -12.52 -21.83 -12.05
CA ARG A 221 -11.89 -20.75 -11.30
C ARG A 221 -11.72 -21.15 -9.85
N LEU A 222 -10.47 -21.32 -9.40
CA LEU A 222 -10.12 -21.65 -8.03
C LEU A 222 -9.41 -20.47 -7.35
N ARG A 223 -9.72 -20.30 -6.06
CA ARG A 223 -8.98 -19.37 -5.21
C ARG A 223 -7.73 -20.07 -4.67
N ASN A 224 -6.61 -19.38 -4.72
CA ASN A 224 -5.36 -19.86 -4.15
C ASN A 224 -5.41 -19.80 -2.63
N HIS A 225 -5.44 -20.93 -1.95
CA HIS A 225 -5.45 -21.00 -0.50
C HIS A 225 -4.04 -21.07 0.10
N THR A 226 -3.05 -21.42 -0.71
CA THR A 226 -1.65 -21.48 -0.30
C THR A 226 -1.03 -20.08 -0.25
N TYR A 227 -1.28 -19.27 -1.31
CA TYR A 227 -0.84 -17.87 -1.39
C TYR A 227 -2.06 -16.96 -1.53
N LEU A 228 -2.59 -16.47 -0.40
CA LEU A 228 -3.86 -15.75 -0.34
C LEU A 228 -3.98 -14.55 -1.31
N LEU A 229 -2.89 -13.83 -1.52
CA LEU A 229 -2.80 -12.70 -2.45
C LEU A 229 -1.93 -13.01 -3.67
N GLY A 230 -1.57 -14.29 -3.85
CA GLY A 230 -0.65 -14.71 -4.90
C GLY A 230 0.82 -14.44 -4.56
N THR A 231 1.67 -14.52 -5.59
CA THR A 231 3.12 -14.34 -5.50
C THR A 231 3.60 -13.20 -6.40
N ASP A 232 4.75 -12.62 -6.08
CA ASP A 232 5.40 -11.61 -6.91
C ASP A 232 6.29 -12.22 -8.01
N GLY A 233 6.99 -11.35 -8.78
CA GLY A 233 7.89 -11.77 -9.86
C GLY A 233 9.08 -12.63 -9.42
N LEU A 234 9.34 -12.78 -8.13
CA LEU A 234 10.34 -13.68 -7.55
C LEU A 234 9.70 -14.88 -6.82
N GLY A 235 8.39 -15.08 -6.98
CA GLY A 235 7.65 -16.17 -6.34
C GLY A 235 7.55 -16.03 -4.82
N ARG A 236 7.63 -14.81 -4.27
CA ARG A 236 7.48 -14.53 -2.85
C ARG A 236 6.02 -14.27 -2.52
N ASP A 237 5.56 -14.77 -1.40
CA ASP A 237 4.19 -14.56 -0.91
C ASP A 237 3.89 -13.07 -0.69
N LEU A 238 2.93 -12.53 -1.45
CA LEU A 238 2.53 -11.12 -1.38
C LEU A 238 1.87 -10.78 -0.04
N PHE A 239 1.09 -11.68 0.54
CA PHE A 239 0.41 -11.42 1.80
C PHE A 239 1.40 -11.14 2.93
N ILE A 240 2.35 -12.05 3.14
CA ILE A 240 3.34 -11.88 4.22
C ILE A 240 4.25 -10.67 3.96
N ARG A 241 4.53 -10.34 2.70
CA ARG A 241 5.29 -9.13 2.34
C ARG A 241 4.55 -7.84 2.69
N ILE A 242 3.24 -7.78 2.49
CA ILE A 242 2.40 -6.64 2.91
C ILE A 242 2.43 -6.50 4.43
N VAL A 243 2.29 -7.61 5.16
CA VAL A 243 2.35 -7.63 6.64
C VAL A 243 3.70 -7.11 7.15
N TYR A 244 4.81 -7.57 6.57
CA TYR A 244 6.15 -7.05 6.92
C TYR A 244 6.33 -5.59 6.51
N GLY A 245 5.80 -5.18 5.36
CA GLY A 245 5.79 -3.78 4.93
C GLY A 245 5.04 -2.88 5.92
N ALA A 246 3.87 -3.31 6.39
CA ALA A 246 3.11 -2.61 7.42
C ALA A 246 3.92 -2.45 8.73
N ARG A 247 4.60 -3.51 9.18
CA ARG A 247 5.49 -3.46 10.36
C ARG A 247 6.61 -2.42 10.19
N ILE A 248 7.27 -2.42 9.03
CA ILE A 248 8.34 -1.45 8.75
C ILE A 248 7.77 -0.02 8.72
N SER A 249 6.63 0.20 8.06
CA SER A 249 5.99 1.52 7.98
C SER A 249 5.57 2.04 9.36
N LEU A 250 5.02 1.18 10.22
CA LEU A 250 4.66 1.53 11.59
C LEU A 250 5.88 1.89 12.43
N LEU A 251 6.98 1.14 12.31
CA LEU A 251 8.24 1.45 13.00
C LEU A 251 8.81 2.80 12.55
N VAL A 252 8.87 3.04 11.23
CA VAL A 252 9.35 4.33 10.69
C VAL A 252 8.49 5.47 11.21
N GLY A 253 7.16 5.34 11.11
CA GLY A 253 6.23 6.37 11.58
C GLY A 253 6.35 6.64 13.07
N PHE A 254 6.45 5.59 13.88
CA PHE A 254 6.60 5.72 15.33
C PHE A 254 7.90 6.44 15.71
N PHE A 255 9.04 5.98 15.21
CA PHE A 255 10.33 6.59 15.56
C PHE A 255 10.46 8.01 15.02
N ALA A 256 10.01 8.28 13.80
CA ALA A 256 9.99 9.63 13.26
C ALA A 256 9.10 10.56 14.10
N ALA A 257 7.89 10.13 14.46
CA ALA A 257 6.98 10.91 15.31
C ALA A 257 7.56 11.13 16.71
N PHE A 258 8.20 10.11 17.29
CA PHE A 258 8.85 10.21 18.60
C PHE A 258 9.99 11.24 18.59
N ILE A 259 10.88 11.19 17.60
CA ILE A 259 11.97 12.18 17.45
C ILE A 259 11.39 13.58 17.28
N ASN A 260 10.40 13.75 16.40
CA ASN A 260 9.74 15.03 16.15
C ASN A 260 9.10 15.59 17.41
N PHE A 261 8.43 14.74 18.18
CA PHE A 261 7.81 15.12 19.45
C PHE A 261 8.86 15.58 20.47
N VAL A 262 9.86 14.74 20.74
CA VAL A 262 10.88 15.06 21.73
C VAL A 262 11.64 16.33 21.36
N VAL A 263 12.25 16.36 20.17
CA VAL A 263 13.07 17.52 19.73
C VAL A 263 12.19 18.75 19.59
N GLY A 264 11.03 18.65 18.93
CA GLY A 264 10.16 19.78 18.66
C GLY A 264 9.57 20.40 19.93
N VAL A 265 9.11 19.55 20.88
CA VAL A 265 8.56 20.04 22.16
C VAL A 265 9.63 20.75 22.98
N PHE A 266 10.79 20.13 23.19
CA PHE A 266 11.84 20.75 23.99
C PHE A 266 12.38 22.03 23.35
N TYR A 267 12.64 22.00 22.04
CA TYR A 267 13.13 23.18 21.32
C TYR A 267 12.12 24.34 21.35
N GLY A 268 10.86 24.05 21.01
CA GLY A 268 9.78 25.03 21.03
C GLY A 268 9.49 25.58 22.42
N ALA A 269 9.52 24.69 23.45
CA ALA A 269 9.30 25.10 24.84
C ALA A 269 10.42 26.01 25.35
N ILE A 270 11.68 25.70 25.07
CA ILE A 270 12.82 26.55 25.46
C ILE A 270 12.73 27.91 24.79
N ALA A 271 12.50 27.96 23.48
CA ALA A 271 12.36 29.22 22.73
C ALA A 271 11.22 30.09 23.28
N GLY A 272 10.01 29.51 23.46
CA GLY A 272 8.85 30.22 23.98
C GLY A 272 8.98 30.65 25.43
N TYR A 273 9.62 29.82 26.28
CA TYR A 273 9.79 30.11 27.70
C TYR A 273 10.84 31.21 27.94
N LEU A 274 12.03 31.11 27.38
CA LEU A 274 13.08 32.10 27.55
C LEU A 274 12.74 33.42 26.85
N GLY A 275 12.26 33.36 25.60
CA GLY A 275 11.89 34.53 24.82
C GLY A 275 13.09 35.40 24.41
N GLY A 276 12.82 36.62 23.97
CA GLY A 276 13.83 37.63 23.65
C GLY A 276 14.86 37.19 22.60
N GLU A 277 16.15 37.42 22.84
CA GLU A 277 17.24 37.08 21.93
C GLU A 277 17.39 35.56 21.73
N VAL A 278 17.14 34.74 22.78
CA VAL A 278 17.22 33.30 22.66
C VAL A 278 16.18 32.78 21.67
N ASP A 279 14.96 33.26 21.80
CA ASP A 279 13.87 32.91 20.87
C ASP A 279 14.21 33.32 19.45
N ASN A 280 14.71 34.54 19.26
CA ASN A 280 15.10 35.05 17.93
C ASN A 280 16.19 34.20 17.29
N ILE A 281 17.24 33.84 18.02
CA ILE A 281 18.32 32.99 17.50
C ILE A 281 17.80 31.59 17.19
N MET A 282 17.04 30.99 18.08
CA MET A 282 16.47 29.65 17.88
C MET A 282 15.55 29.59 16.65
N MET A 283 14.71 30.62 16.45
CA MET A 283 13.85 30.68 15.27
C MET A 283 14.65 30.90 13.98
N ARG A 284 15.74 31.65 13.99
CA ARG A 284 16.64 31.79 12.82
C ARG A 284 17.25 30.43 12.42
N VAL A 285 17.68 29.63 13.40
CA VAL A 285 18.17 28.27 13.11
C VAL A 285 17.09 27.43 12.44
N ILE A 286 15.86 27.47 12.94
CA ILE A 286 14.71 26.79 12.33
C ILE A 286 14.47 27.28 10.91
N ASP A 287 14.52 28.57 10.65
CA ASP A 287 14.26 29.15 9.33
C ASP A 287 15.34 28.71 8.31
N ILE A 288 16.59 28.60 8.72
CA ILE A 288 17.68 28.08 7.89
C ILE A 288 17.43 26.59 7.58
N LEU A 289 17.09 25.79 8.57
CA LEU A 289 16.81 24.36 8.37
C LEU A 289 15.59 24.12 7.47
N ASP A 290 14.53 24.90 7.64
CA ASP A 290 13.28 24.78 6.86
C ASP A 290 13.44 25.24 5.41
N SER A 291 14.46 26.07 5.13
CA SER A 291 14.76 26.54 3.76
C SER A 291 15.36 25.46 2.86
N ILE A 292 15.91 24.40 3.44
CA ILE A 292 16.53 23.31 2.69
C ILE A 292 15.44 22.29 2.30
N PRO A 293 15.27 21.96 1.00
CA PRO A 293 14.32 20.94 0.58
C PRO A 293 14.58 19.59 1.26
N MET A 294 13.52 18.93 1.72
CA MET A 294 13.61 17.64 2.40
C MET A 294 14.38 16.58 1.61
N THR A 295 14.26 16.60 0.29
CA THR A 295 14.97 15.67 -0.59
C THR A 295 16.49 15.78 -0.46
N LEU A 296 17.02 16.97 -0.23
CA LEU A 296 18.45 17.17 -0.01
C LEU A 296 18.90 16.55 1.32
N TYR A 297 18.10 16.67 2.40
CA TYR A 297 18.39 15.99 3.67
C TYR A 297 18.46 14.48 3.49
N VAL A 298 17.47 13.90 2.77
CA VAL A 298 17.45 12.45 2.50
C VAL A 298 18.71 12.02 1.78
N ILE A 299 19.10 12.73 0.71
CA ILE A 299 20.30 12.41 -0.08
C ILE A 299 21.57 12.50 0.78
N LEU A 300 21.74 13.60 1.52
CA LEU A 300 22.93 13.82 2.36
C LEU A 300 23.06 12.74 3.43
N ILE A 301 21.94 12.37 4.09
CA ILE A 301 21.95 11.33 5.11
C ILE A 301 22.25 9.96 4.49
N MET A 302 21.69 9.66 3.30
CA MET A 302 22.00 8.41 2.61
C MET A 302 23.46 8.30 2.18
N VAL A 303 24.09 9.41 1.85
CA VAL A 303 25.52 9.43 1.52
C VAL A 303 26.40 9.16 2.75
N VAL A 304 26.03 9.70 3.91
CA VAL A 304 26.83 9.59 5.15
C VAL A 304 26.56 8.29 5.90
N VAL A 305 25.30 7.92 6.06
CA VAL A 305 24.86 6.78 6.88
C VAL A 305 24.72 5.51 6.03
N GLY A 306 24.56 5.66 4.71
CA GLY A 306 24.22 4.61 3.78
C GLY A 306 22.70 4.50 3.53
N PRO A 307 22.30 3.79 2.46
CA PRO A 307 20.88 3.58 2.16
C PRO A 307 20.26 2.60 3.16
N GLY A 308 19.07 2.93 3.69
CA GLY A 308 18.37 2.02 4.59
C GLY A 308 17.32 2.68 5.46
N LEU A 309 16.72 1.88 6.34
CA LEU A 309 15.65 2.28 7.24
C LEU A 309 16.09 3.39 8.21
N VAL A 310 17.32 3.29 8.73
CA VAL A 310 17.89 4.27 9.67
C VAL A 310 17.98 5.64 9.01
N SER A 311 18.46 5.70 7.78
CA SER A 311 18.58 6.96 7.02
C SER A 311 17.23 7.62 6.79
N ILE A 312 16.18 6.84 6.51
CA ILE A 312 14.80 7.34 6.36
C ILE A 312 14.30 7.92 7.68
N ILE A 313 14.45 7.19 8.80
CA ILE A 313 14.02 7.65 10.12
C ILE A 313 14.74 8.95 10.51
N LEU A 314 16.05 9.01 10.30
CA LEU A 314 16.83 10.22 10.59
C LEU A 314 16.40 11.40 9.72
N ALA A 315 16.18 11.18 8.42
CA ALA A 315 15.74 12.24 7.51
C ALA A 315 14.38 12.81 7.92
N LEU A 316 13.41 11.95 8.22
CA LEU A 316 12.09 12.37 8.72
C LEU A 316 12.18 13.03 10.09
N GLY A 317 12.99 12.48 10.97
CA GLY A 317 13.23 13.03 12.31
C GLY A 317 13.88 14.41 12.28
N LEU A 318 14.86 14.63 11.41
CA LEU A 318 15.53 15.92 11.28
C LEU A 318 14.68 17.02 10.60
N THR A 319 13.68 16.63 9.82
CA THR A 319 12.92 17.61 9.03
C THR A 319 11.63 18.05 9.71
N PHE A 320 10.86 17.12 10.28
CA PHE A 320 9.50 17.43 10.74
C PHE A 320 9.41 18.09 12.12
N TRP A 321 10.45 17.97 12.97
CA TRP A 321 10.45 18.60 14.30
C TRP A 321 10.34 20.13 14.25
N VAL A 322 10.80 20.75 13.17
CA VAL A 322 10.74 22.20 12.95
C VAL A 322 9.31 22.74 13.07
N LYS A 323 8.35 22.07 12.41
CA LYS A 323 6.93 22.44 12.48
C LYS A 323 6.38 22.28 13.90
N MET A 324 6.75 21.19 14.57
CA MET A 324 6.34 20.95 15.95
C MET A 324 6.89 22.01 16.91
N ALA A 325 8.15 22.39 16.75
CA ALA A 325 8.78 23.42 17.55
C ALA A 325 8.07 24.80 17.43
N ARG A 326 7.68 25.20 16.21
CA ARG A 326 6.92 26.44 15.99
C ARG A 326 5.55 26.41 16.68
N ILE A 327 4.84 25.27 16.62
CA ILE A 327 3.53 25.10 17.27
C ILE A 327 3.68 25.19 18.78
N VAL A 328 4.61 24.43 19.36
CA VAL A 328 4.86 24.40 20.80
C VAL A 328 5.30 25.76 21.32
N ARG A 329 6.21 26.46 20.62
CA ARG A 329 6.60 27.83 20.95
C ARG A 329 5.38 28.76 21.04
N GLY A 330 4.48 28.72 20.05
CA GLY A 330 3.26 29.51 20.04
C GLY A 330 2.37 29.21 21.24
N GLN A 331 2.19 27.95 21.60
CA GLN A 331 1.42 27.54 22.78
C GLN A 331 2.07 28.01 24.09
N VAL A 332 3.38 27.91 24.22
CA VAL A 332 4.11 28.36 25.42
C VAL A 332 4.01 29.87 25.59
N LEU A 333 4.14 30.65 24.51
CA LEU A 333 3.96 32.09 24.53
C LEU A 333 2.53 32.49 24.98
N THR A 334 1.51 31.77 24.50
CA THR A 334 0.12 31.98 24.89
C THR A 334 -0.10 31.62 26.36
N LEU A 335 0.42 30.49 26.83
CA LEU A 335 0.32 30.04 28.23
C LEU A 335 1.00 31.02 29.17
N LYS A 336 2.16 31.56 28.80
CA LYS A 336 2.90 32.54 29.60
C LYS A 336 2.12 33.86 29.87
N GLN A 337 1.15 34.16 29.01
CA GLN A 337 0.32 35.37 29.15
C GLN A 337 -0.94 35.16 30.04
N GLN A 338 -1.24 33.93 30.42
CA GLN A 338 -2.40 33.61 31.21
C GLN A 338 -2.31 34.24 32.65
N GLU A 339 -3.46 34.61 33.19
CA GLU A 339 -3.53 35.28 34.47
C GLU A 339 -2.97 34.46 35.63
N PHE A 340 -3.22 33.14 35.63
CA PHE A 340 -2.71 32.25 36.67
C PHE A 340 -1.18 32.14 36.65
N VAL A 341 -0.54 32.23 35.47
CA VAL A 341 0.94 32.25 35.37
C VAL A 341 1.48 33.56 35.89
N LYS A 342 0.86 34.68 35.53
CA LYS A 342 1.25 36.02 36.05
C LYS A 342 1.09 36.10 37.56
N ALA A 343 -0.02 35.55 38.10
CA ALA A 343 -0.25 35.49 39.54
C ALA A 343 0.76 34.61 40.29
N ALA A 344 1.32 33.59 39.64
CA ALA A 344 2.33 32.74 40.27
C ALA A 344 3.75 33.33 40.27
N ILE A 345 4.00 34.40 39.50
CA ILE A 345 5.29 35.08 39.38
C ILE A 345 5.39 36.24 40.39
N VAL A 346 4.26 36.76 40.84
CA VAL A 346 4.14 37.82 41.87
C VAL A 346 4.20 37.22 43.28
#